data_f595ce89d294938ee3038221be7ee8fc
#
_entry.id   f595ce89d294938ee3038221be7ee8fc
#
_cell.length_a   1.000
_cell.length_b   1.000
_cell.length_c   1.000
_cell.angle_alpha   90.00
_cell.angle_beta   90.00
_cell.angle_gamma   90.00
#
_symmetry.space_group_name_H-M   'P 1'
#
loop_
_entity.id
_entity.type
_entity.pdbx_description
1 polymer ?
#
loop_
_entity_poly.entity_id
_entity_poly.type
_entity_poly.pdbx_seq_one_letter_code
_entity_poly.pdbx_strand_id
1 'polypeptide(L)'
;KKNIIKFLDSFYSIDINSNNFFAFTGTNGKSSTAYICHQLLRNMDYESLYVGTLGIKHNDEKIQTKFSNKTTPDIFELYEIISSLNFGLDSMSVCLEVSSHALDQNRLDGIQWLNSASILNIGEDHLDYHKDISSYRDSKFRIFKMNSPIKLVIDESNNFAKDYNFLNETKLTSISSKNNFSDIFYKITKANFKNCEFKIFLNNPPSGQEIHKNKKYKFKCALFPEFNITNLVFAISSVGFDEFSDKYVNDLSFIKLPKGRTEVINNISKNIIIDYAHNSHSFEVLLCSIKKYFDNLILVFGFGGDRDKSKRAKMLQIALDNSSKIFLTSDNSRSEKFENIIKDAMKGNNEGDITIIEDRKEAIINANKFLDKNSCLLILGKGHEQTQEIDGKIYHFSDHEVVDEIYN
;
A
#
# COMPACT_ATOMS: atom_id res chain seq x y z
N LYS A 1 3.09 16.73 -26.54
CA LYS A 1 2.88 15.44 -25.84
C LYS A 1 2.46 14.33 -26.82
N LYS A 2 1.36 14.45 -27.57
CA LYS A 2 0.91 13.43 -28.55
C LYS A 2 2.01 12.98 -29.52
N ASN A 3 2.89 13.87 -29.97
CA ASN A 3 3.99 13.54 -30.87
C ASN A 3 5.09 12.70 -30.18
N ILE A 4 5.33 12.92 -28.87
CA ILE A 4 6.29 12.12 -28.09
C ILE A 4 5.81 10.68 -27.97
N ILE A 5 4.53 10.47 -27.63
CA ILE A 5 3.96 9.13 -27.52
C ILE A 5 4.05 8.37 -28.85
N LYS A 6 3.63 8.99 -29.97
CA LYS A 6 3.78 8.38 -31.29
C LYS A 6 5.23 8.04 -31.64
N PHE A 7 6.17 8.87 -31.23
CA PHE A 7 7.60 8.59 -31.41
C PHE A 7 8.03 7.38 -30.57
N LEU A 8 7.61 7.32 -29.29
CA LEU A 8 7.94 6.21 -28.40
C LEU A 8 7.30 4.90 -28.85
N ASP A 9 6.02 4.92 -29.28
CA ASP A 9 5.33 3.76 -29.84
C ASP A 9 6.12 3.21 -31.06
N SER A 10 6.56 4.10 -31.96
CA SER A 10 7.36 3.71 -33.11
C SER A 10 8.76 3.24 -32.74
N PHE A 11 9.44 3.90 -31.79
CA PHE A 11 10.79 3.57 -31.38
C PHE A 11 10.86 2.20 -30.66
N TYR A 12 9.92 1.94 -29.77
CA TYR A 12 9.85 0.69 -29.02
C TYR A 12 9.04 -0.40 -29.73
N SER A 13 8.40 -0.09 -30.86
CA SER A 13 7.51 -1.00 -31.60
C SER A 13 6.36 -1.57 -30.76
N ILE A 14 5.79 -0.74 -29.88
CA ILE A 14 4.64 -1.09 -29.02
C ILE A 14 3.59 0.03 -29.11
N ASP A 15 2.33 -0.30 -28.90
CA ASP A 15 1.28 0.67 -28.57
C ASP A 15 1.03 0.62 -27.07
N ILE A 16 1.52 1.62 -26.34
CA ILE A 16 1.34 1.64 -24.87
C ILE A 16 -0.13 1.64 -24.49
N ASN A 17 -1.00 2.20 -25.31
CA ASN A 17 -2.43 2.30 -25.04
C ASN A 17 -3.21 1.03 -25.39
N SER A 18 -2.59 0.00 -25.95
CA SER A 18 -3.19 -1.33 -26.07
C SER A 18 -3.29 -2.04 -24.72
N ASN A 19 -2.53 -1.61 -23.71
CA ASN A 19 -2.49 -2.23 -22.39
C ASN A 19 -3.63 -1.75 -21.49
N ASN A 20 -4.01 -2.63 -20.55
CA ASN A 20 -5.03 -2.36 -19.53
C ASN A 20 -4.39 -1.80 -18.26
N PHE A 21 -4.57 -0.52 -17.96
CA PHE A 21 -3.97 0.12 -16.79
C PHE A 21 -4.91 0.20 -15.60
N PHE A 22 -4.46 -0.31 -14.45
CA PHE A 22 -5.12 -0.24 -13.16
C PHE A 22 -4.27 0.59 -12.22
N ALA A 23 -4.72 1.79 -11.87
CA ALA A 23 -3.92 2.78 -11.16
C ALA A 23 -4.46 3.02 -9.74
N PHE A 24 -3.58 2.92 -8.73
CA PHE A 24 -3.93 3.05 -7.33
C PHE A 24 -3.13 4.17 -6.67
N THR A 25 -3.83 5.21 -6.18
CA THR A 25 -3.24 6.28 -5.38
C THR A 25 -3.89 6.34 -4.00
N GLY A 26 -3.25 7.04 -3.08
CA GLY A 26 -3.69 7.17 -1.69
C GLY A 26 -2.50 7.51 -0.79
N THR A 27 -2.73 7.84 0.45
CA THR A 27 -1.65 7.97 1.43
C THR A 27 -1.10 6.59 1.75
N ASN A 28 -1.95 5.64 2.13
CA ASN A 28 -1.60 4.27 2.49
C ASN A 28 -2.32 3.25 1.59
N GLY A 29 -1.82 2.01 1.54
CA GLY A 29 -2.46 0.89 0.86
C GLY A 29 -2.12 0.72 -0.63
N LYS A 30 -1.48 1.69 -1.28
CA LYS A 30 -1.14 1.64 -2.73
C LYS A 30 -0.46 0.35 -3.14
N SER A 31 0.65 0.00 -2.50
CA SER A 31 1.45 -1.20 -2.80
C SER A 31 0.63 -2.47 -2.61
N SER A 32 -0.07 -2.58 -1.47
CA SER A 32 -0.90 -3.75 -1.18
C SER A 32 -2.02 -3.90 -2.20
N THR A 33 -2.73 -2.81 -2.53
CA THR A 33 -3.87 -2.86 -3.47
C THR A 33 -3.41 -3.20 -4.90
N ALA A 34 -2.36 -2.55 -5.40
CA ALA A 34 -1.81 -2.83 -6.72
C ALA A 34 -1.29 -4.27 -6.82
N TYR A 35 -0.63 -4.77 -5.76
CA TYR A 35 -0.14 -6.14 -5.71
C TYR A 35 -1.26 -7.18 -5.62
N ILE A 36 -2.33 -6.89 -4.87
CA ILE A 36 -3.53 -7.73 -4.82
C ILE A 36 -4.23 -7.75 -6.18
N CYS A 37 -4.37 -6.60 -6.84
CA CYS A 37 -4.93 -6.52 -8.19
C CYS A 37 -4.14 -7.38 -9.18
N HIS A 38 -2.82 -7.30 -9.15
CA HIS A 38 -1.93 -8.14 -9.94
C HIS A 38 -2.18 -9.64 -9.71
N GLN A 39 -2.30 -10.09 -8.44
CA GLN A 39 -2.58 -11.49 -8.12
C GLN A 39 -3.98 -11.94 -8.58
N LEU A 40 -5.00 -11.07 -8.48
CA LEU A 40 -6.34 -11.35 -9.00
C LEU A 40 -6.29 -11.59 -10.51
N LEU A 41 -5.66 -10.69 -11.27
CA LEU A 41 -5.53 -10.80 -12.71
C LEU A 41 -4.76 -12.06 -13.12
N ARG A 42 -3.67 -12.38 -12.42
CA ARG A 42 -2.92 -13.62 -12.63
C ARG A 42 -3.76 -14.88 -12.40
N ASN A 43 -4.59 -14.88 -11.35
CA ASN A 43 -5.48 -16.01 -11.07
C ASN A 43 -6.61 -16.17 -12.10
N MET A 44 -6.90 -15.11 -12.84
CA MET A 44 -7.84 -15.07 -13.97
C MET A 44 -7.15 -15.33 -15.32
N ASP A 45 -5.91 -15.83 -15.31
CA ASP A 45 -5.09 -16.13 -16.49
C ASP A 45 -4.75 -14.92 -17.38
N TYR A 46 -4.85 -13.69 -16.85
CA TYR A 46 -4.37 -12.50 -17.58
C TYR A 46 -2.87 -12.31 -17.40
N GLU A 47 -2.21 -11.90 -18.49
CA GLU A 47 -0.85 -11.36 -18.39
C GLU A 47 -0.86 -10.10 -17.53
N SER A 48 -0.03 -10.07 -16.50
CA SER A 48 -0.05 -8.97 -15.54
C SER A 48 1.33 -8.47 -15.15
N LEU A 49 1.46 -7.15 -15.12
CA LEU A 49 2.65 -6.43 -14.70
C LEU A 49 2.31 -5.59 -13.46
N TYR A 50 3.02 -5.83 -12.37
CA TYR A 50 3.00 -4.95 -11.21
C TYR A 50 4.17 -3.97 -11.29
N VAL A 51 3.90 -2.68 -11.07
CA VAL A 51 4.91 -1.61 -11.04
C VAL A 51 4.69 -0.74 -9.81
N GLY A 52 5.65 -0.71 -8.91
CA GLY A 52 5.53 0.06 -7.67
C GLY A 52 6.75 0.03 -6.77
N THR A 53 6.56 0.43 -5.52
CA THR A 53 7.60 0.52 -4.47
C THR A 53 8.34 -0.80 -4.24
N LEU A 54 7.69 -1.93 -4.46
CA LEU A 54 8.27 -3.27 -4.30
C LEU A 54 9.10 -3.72 -5.51
N GLY A 55 9.29 -2.83 -6.48
CA GLY A 55 9.93 -3.10 -7.75
C GLY A 55 8.94 -3.43 -8.84
N ILE A 56 9.37 -4.21 -9.82
CA ILE A 56 8.57 -4.60 -10.98
C ILE A 56 8.43 -6.11 -10.96
N LYS A 57 7.21 -6.59 -11.16
CA LYS A 57 6.93 -8.02 -11.32
C LYS A 57 6.10 -8.25 -12.57
N HIS A 58 6.58 -9.15 -13.41
CA HIS A 58 5.83 -9.66 -14.53
C HIS A 58 5.37 -11.06 -14.20
N ASN A 59 4.09 -11.28 -14.15
CA ASN A 59 3.51 -12.52 -13.65
C ASN A 59 4.10 -12.87 -12.26
N ASP A 60 4.75 -14.00 -12.12
CA ASP A 60 5.35 -14.43 -10.86
C ASP A 60 6.83 -14.04 -10.71
N GLU A 61 7.43 -13.46 -11.76
CA GLU A 61 8.85 -13.14 -11.82
C GLU A 61 9.14 -11.68 -11.46
N LYS A 62 10.20 -11.46 -10.66
CA LYS A 62 10.70 -10.12 -10.39
C LYS A 62 11.62 -9.69 -11.54
N ILE A 63 11.27 -8.57 -12.17
CA ILE A 63 12.09 -7.99 -13.24
C ILE A 63 13.16 -7.08 -12.63
N GLN A 64 14.41 -7.34 -12.98
CA GLN A 64 15.51 -6.45 -12.64
C GLN A 64 15.57 -5.32 -13.67
N THR A 65 15.50 -4.08 -13.22
CA THR A 65 15.61 -2.91 -14.08
C THR A 65 16.77 -2.04 -13.67
N LYS A 66 17.31 -1.28 -14.61
CA LYS A 66 18.36 -0.28 -14.38
C LYS A 66 17.79 1.03 -13.79
N PHE A 67 16.46 1.11 -13.63
CA PHE A 67 15.77 2.33 -13.22
C PHE A 67 15.83 2.54 -11.72
N SER A 68 15.74 3.81 -11.36
CA SER A 68 15.68 4.24 -9.96
C SER A 68 14.50 3.61 -9.24
N ASN A 69 14.65 3.34 -7.94
CA ASN A 69 13.61 2.81 -7.05
C ASN A 69 12.45 3.81 -6.80
N LYS A 70 11.90 4.39 -7.87
CA LYS A 70 10.73 5.27 -7.78
C LYS A 70 9.47 4.41 -7.62
N THR A 71 8.55 4.82 -6.74
CA THR A 71 7.23 4.20 -6.62
C THR A 71 6.48 4.18 -7.96
N THR A 72 6.62 5.24 -8.75
CA THR A 72 5.97 5.39 -10.05
C THR A 72 7.01 5.82 -11.06
N PRO A 73 7.29 5.04 -12.10
CA PRO A 73 8.18 5.42 -13.18
C PRO A 73 7.60 6.60 -13.97
N ASP A 74 8.44 7.27 -14.74
CA ASP A 74 7.96 8.17 -15.78
C ASP A 74 7.58 7.40 -17.06
N ILE A 75 7.01 8.11 -18.02
CA ILE A 75 6.52 7.47 -19.26
C ILE A 75 7.64 6.78 -20.06
N PHE A 76 8.86 7.32 -20.06
CA PHE A 76 9.99 6.73 -20.78
C PHE A 76 10.43 5.42 -20.12
N GLU A 77 10.57 5.43 -18.79
CA GLU A 77 10.88 4.25 -17.99
C GLU A 77 9.79 3.17 -18.19
N LEU A 78 8.51 3.57 -18.24
CA LEU A 78 7.41 2.63 -18.45
C LEU A 78 7.45 1.97 -19.84
N TYR A 79 7.77 2.73 -20.90
CA TYR A 79 7.98 2.17 -22.23
C TYR A 79 9.12 1.16 -22.25
N GLU A 80 10.25 1.48 -21.62
CA GLU A 80 11.40 0.57 -21.58
C GLU A 80 11.05 -0.71 -20.81
N ILE A 81 10.31 -0.60 -19.69
CA ILE A 81 9.84 -1.76 -18.92
C ILE A 81 8.96 -2.66 -19.79
N ILE A 82 7.92 -2.10 -20.40
CA ILE A 82 6.96 -2.88 -21.20
C ILE A 82 7.63 -3.49 -22.43
N SER A 83 8.44 -2.73 -23.14
CA SER A 83 9.15 -3.23 -24.33
C SER A 83 10.16 -4.33 -24.02
N SER A 84 10.81 -4.29 -22.84
CA SER A 84 11.78 -5.33 -22.43
C SER A 84 11.14 -6.70 -22.22
N LEU A 85 9.83 -6.78 -22.08
CA LEU A 85 9.09 -8.02 -21.87
C LEU A 85 8.77 -8.78 -23.16
N ASN A 86 9.07 -8.20 -24.35
CA ASN A 86 8.92 -8.81 -25.66
C ASN A 86 7.50 -9.36 -25.97
N PHE A 87 6.44 -8.77 -25.41
CA PHE A 87 5.05 -9.24 -25.55
C PHE A 87 4.42 -8.92 -26.93
N GLY A 88 5.12 -8.27 -27.83
CA GLY A 88 4.57 -7.90 -29.13
C GLY A 88 3.41 -6.91 -29.03
N LEU A 89 2.31 -7.20 -29.76
CA LEU A 89 1.10 -6.36 -29.77
C LEU A 89 0.00 -6.86 -28.82
N ASP A 90 0.28 -7.90 -28.03
CA ASP A 90 -0.70 -8.44 -27.09
C ASP A 90 -0.91 -7.50 -25.90
N SER A 91 -2.15 -7.37 -25.47
CA SER A 91 -2.50 -6.49 -24.35
C SER A 91 -2.13 -7.11 -23.01
N MET A 92 -1.47 -6.33 -22.17
CA MET A 92 -1.10 -6.72 -20.81
C MET A 92 -1.88 -5.88 -19.77
N SER A 93 -2.13 -6.46 -18.63
CA SER A 93 -2.74 -5.77 -17.48
C SER A 93 -1.65 -5.18 -16.59
N VAL A 94 -1.58 -3.85 -16.50
CA VAL A 94 -0.53 -3.12 -15.76
C VAL A 94 -1.10 -2.54 -14.47
N CYS A 95 -0.69 -3.07 -13.33
CA CYS A 95 -1.09 -2.62 -11.99
C CYS A 95 -0.08 -1.60 -11.46
N LEU A 96 -0.47 -0.32 -11.43
CA LEU A 96 0.41 0.80 -11.11
C LEU A 96 0.17 1.34 -9.69
N GLU A 97 1.24 1.46 -8.91
CA GLU A 97 1.25 2.39 -7.78
C GLU A 97 1.48 3.82 -8.28
N VAL A 98 0.56 4.72 -7.93
CA VAL A 98 0.65 6.12 -8.37
C VAL A 98 0.84 7.04 -7.17
N SER A 99 2.04 7.60 -7.04
CA SER A 99 2.39 8.55 -5.98
C SER A 99 1.86 9.96 -6.30
N SER A 100 1.65 10.78 -5.26
CA SER A 100 1.28 12.19 -5.44
C SER A 100 2.34 12.99 -6.21
N HIS A 101 3.61 12.69 -5.99
CA HIS A 101 4.73 13.27 -6.75
C HIS A 101 4.63 12.94 -8.26
N ALA A 102 4.30 11.70 -8.59
CA ALA A 102 4.17 11.30 -10.00
C ALA A 102 3.03 12.04 -10.71
N LEU A 103 1.90 12.22 -10.01
CA LEU A 103 0.77 12.98 -10.52
C LEU A 103 1.09 14.48 -10.66
N ASP A 104 1.76 15.04 -9.67
CA ASP A 104 2.18 16.45 -9.71
C ASP A 104 3.21 16.71 -10.81
N GLN A 105 4.14 15.78 -11.02
CA GLN A 105 5.18 15.84 -12.05
C GLN A 105 4.72 15.34 -13.42
N ASN A 106 3.45 14.98 -13.59
CA ASN A 106 2.89 14.49 -14.86
C ASN A 106 3.63 13.28 -15.46
N ARG A 107 4.15 12.37 -14.63
CA ARG A 107 4.95 11.22 -15.09
C ARG A 107 4.18 10.26 -16.00
N LEU A 108 2.86 10.18 -15.84
CA LEU A 108 1.98 9.30 -16.59
C LEU A 108 1.30 9.98 -17.79
N ASP A 109 1.76 11.18 -18.15
CA ASP A 109 1.21 11.95 -19.27
C ASP A 109 1.53 11.30 -20.62
N GLY A 110 0.89 10.28 -20.97
CA GLY A 110 1.07 9.56 -22.23
C GLY A 110 0.15 8.38 -22.29
N ILE A 111 -0.26 7.89 -21.15
CA ILE A 111 -1.35 6.93 -21.05
C ILE A 111 -2.65 7.69 -21.30
N GLN A 112 -3.38 7.33 -22.36
CA GLN A 112 -4.59 8.04 -22.76
C GLN A 112 -5.78 7.71 -21.86
N TRP A 113 -5.88 6.46 -21.41
CA TRP A 113 -6.96 6.01 -20.53
C TRP A 113 -6.45 5.01 -19.49
N LEU A 114 -7.20 4.90 -18.41
CA LEU A 114 -7.04 3.90 -17.38
C LEU A 114 -8.29 3.03 -17.32
N ASN A 115 -8.14 1.72 -17.26
CA ASN A 115 -9.26 0.80 -17.02
C ASN A 115 -9.89 1.08 -15.67
N SER A 116 -9.05 1.40 -14.68
CA SER A 116 -9.51 1.83 -13.37
C SER A 116 -8.52 2.81 -12.75
N ALA A 117 -9.06 3.85 -12.11
CA ALA A 117 -8.35 4.74 -11.21
C ALA A 117 -8.99 4.71 -9.83
N SER A 118 -8.18 4.44 -8.80
CA SER A 118 -8.65 4.31 -7.43
C SER A 118 -7.92 5.27 -6.48
N ILE A 119 -8.69 6.01 -5.67
CA ILE A 119 -8.15 6.79 -4.54
C ILE A 119 -8.55 6.10 -3.24
N LEU A 120 -7.57 5.47 -2.57
CA LEU A 120 -7.81 4.62 -1.40
C LEU A 120 -8.14 5.43 -0.15
N ASN A 121 -7.24 6.31 0.24
CA ASN A 121 -7.39 7.19 1.41
C ASN A 121 -6.51 8.42 1.25
N ILE A 122 -6.86 9.47 1.99
CA ILE A 122 -6.10 10.72 2.06
C ILE A 122 -5.90 11.08 3.52
N GLY A 123 -4.66 11.01 3.97
CA GLY A 123 -4.19 11.44 5.28
C GLY A 123 -3.01 12.40 5.14
N GLU A 124 -2.47 12.86 6.23
CA GLU A 124 -1.30 13.75 6.23
C GLU A 124 -0.03 12.96 5.87
N ASP A 125 0.61 13.35 4.77
CA ASP A 125 1.91 12.83 4.35
C ASP A 125 2.54 13.79 3.30
N HIS A 126 3.87 13.73 3.13
CA HIS A 126 4.60 14.50 2.11
C HIS A 126 4.32 16.03 2.11
N LEU A 127 4.05 16.64 3.28
CA LEU A 127 3.82 18.09 3.40
C LEU A 127 5.10 18.89 3.20
N ASP A 128 6.26 18.27 3.32
CA ASP A 128 7.57 18.80 2.93
C ASP A 128 7.67 19.12 1.44
N TYR A 129 6.97 18.35 0.60
CA TYR A 129 6.89 18.57 -0.85
C TYR A 129 5.65 19.40 -1.25
N HIS A 130 4.46 19.04 -0.77
CA HIS A 130 3.17 19.60 -1.21
C HIS A 130 2.75 20.88 -0.47
N LYS A 131 3.52 21.31 0.56
CA LYS A 131 3.29 22.49 1.40
C LYS A 131 2.08 22.36 2.34
N ASP A 132 0.93 21.89 1.86
CA ASP A 132 -0.31 21.73 2.64
C ASP A 132 -1.13 20.52 2.17
N ILE A 133 -2.10 20.13 3.01
CA ILE A 133 -2.96 18.97 2.77
C ILE A 133 -3.88 19.15 1.55
N SER A 134 -4.27 20.39 1.22
CA SER A 134 -5.10 20.67 0.04
C SER A 134 -4.33 20.38 -1.24
N SER A 135 -3.12 20.94 -1.36
CA SER A 135 -2.24 20.70 -2.51
C SER A 135 -1.89 19.21 -2.68
N TYR A 136 -1.66 18.50 -1.57
CA TYR A 136 -1.44 17.06 -1.58
C TYR A 136 -2.66 16.29 -2.09
N ARG A 137 -3.84 16.62 -1.59
CA ARG A 137 -5.12 16.07 -2.03
C ARG A 137 -5.36 16.34 -3.51
N ASP A 138 -5.21 17.58 -3.95
CA ASP A 138 -5.43 18.00 -5.32
C ASP A 138 -4.50 17.28 -6.30
N SER A 139 -3.26 17.04 -5.90
CA SER A 139 -2.33 16.25 -6.69
C SER A 139 -2.85 14.82 -6.94
N LYS A 140 -3.42 14.16 -5.93
CA LYS A 140 -3.98 12.80 -6.08
C LYS A 140 -5.21 12.77 -6.97
N PHE A 141 -6.09 13.76 -6.85
CA PHE A 141 -7.28 13.86 -7.68
C PHE A 141 -6.97 14.11 -9.18
N ARG A 142 -5.75 14.55 -9.51
CA ARG A 142 -5.32 14.66 -10.92
C ARG A 142 -5.40 13.35 -11.69
N ILE A 143 -5.31 12.19 -11.01
CA ILE A 143 -5.47 10.88 -11.65
C ILE A 143 -6.80 10.74 -12.40
N PHE A 144 -7.85 11.41 -11.94
CA PHE A 144 -9.16 11.38 -12.56
C PHE A 144 -9.27 12.29 -13.80
N LYS A 145 -8.40 13.32 -13.89
CA LYS A 145 -8.38 14.26 -15.02
C LYS A 145 -7.47 13.82 -16.16
N MET A 146 -6.32 13.24 -15.78
CA MET A 146 -5.21 13.10 -16.72
C MET A 146 -5.42 12.00 -17.75
N ASN A 147 -6.09 10.93 -17.36
CA ASN A 147 -6.01 9.64 -18.06
C ASN A 147 -7.39 9.06 -18.38
N SER A 148 -8.45 9.86 -18.44
CA SER A 148 -9.82 9.45 -18.80
C SER A 148 -10.20 8.04 -18.28
N PRO A 149 -10.22 7.81 -16.95
CA PRO A 149 -10.44 6.48 -16.41
C PRO A 149 -11.86 5.98 -16.70
N ILE A 150 -11.97 4.70 -17.07
CA ILE A 150 -13.25 4.05 -17.34
C ILE A 150 -14.01 3.79 -16.04
N LYS A 151 -13.30 3.32 -15.00
CA LYS A 151 -13.83 3.10 -13.65
C LYS A 151 -13.15 4.04 -12.67
N LEU A 152 -13.94 4.81 -11.94
CA LEU A 152 -13.47 5.68 -10.86
C LEU A 152 -13.91 5.11 -9.53
N VAL A 153 -12.96 4.78 -8.64
CA VAL A 153 -13.26 4.16 -7.35
C VAL A 153 -12.62 4.98 -6.23
N ILE A 154 -13.41 5.27 -5.20
CA ILE A 154 -12.97 6.07 -4.07
C ILE A 154 -13.51 5.53 -2.75
N ASP A 155 -12.72 5.64 -1.67
CA ASP A 155 -13.25 5.45 -0.32
C ASP A 155 -14.21 6.57 0.03
N GLU A 156 -15.38 6.23 0.56
CA GLU A 156 -16.44 7.20 0.88
C GLU A 156 -16.00 8.25 1.90
N SER A 157 -15.07 7.91 2.79
CA SER A 157 -14.51 8.87 3.76
C SER A 157 -13.81 10.05 3.09
N ASN A 158 -13.41 9.92 1.82
CA ASN A 158 -12.86 10.99 1.01
C ASN A 158 -14.00 11.85 0.40
N ASN A 159 -14.87 12.43 1.21
CA ASN A 159 -16.03 13.23 0.81
C ASN A 159 -15.71 14.40 -0.14
N PHE A 160 -14.46 14.78 -0.24
CA PHE A 160 -13.96 15.88 -1.10
C PHE A 160 -14.15 15.60 -2.60
N ALA A 161 -14.39 14.35 -3.01
CA ALA A 161 -14.61 14.02 -4.43
C ALA A 161 -15.78 14.80 -5.03
N LYS A 162 -16.78 15.14 -4.22
CA LYS A 162 -17.95 15.91 -4.65
C LYS A 162 -17.63 17.36 -5.02
N ASP A 163 -16.52 17.89 -4.53
CA ASP A 163 -16.06 19.25 -4.79
C ASP A 163 -15.34 19.37 -6.15
N TYR A 164 -15.08 18.25 -6.80
CA TYR A 164 -14.35 18.22 -8.07
C TYR A 164 -15.31 18.03 -9.26
N ASN A 165 -15.58 19.12 -9.98
CA ASN A 165 -16.50 19.19 -11.14
C ASN A 165 -15.99 18.49 -12.42
N PHE A 166 -15.10 17.50 -12.34
CA PHE A 166 -14.53 16.89 -13.54
C PHE A 166 -15.16 15.54 -13.93
N LEU A 167 -16.24 15.17 -13.26
CA LEU A 167 -16.87 13.85 -13.44
C LEU A 167 -18.03 13.89 -14.46
N ASN A 168 -17.88 14.65 -15.54
CA ASN A 168 -18.99 14.87 -16.47
C ASN A 168 -19.46 13.63 -17.24
N GLU A 169 -18.63 12.57 -17.34
CA GLU A 169 -18.96 11.40 -18.15
C GLU A 169 -18.77 10.05 -17.44
N THR A 170 -17.82 9.95 -16.47
CA THR A 170 -17.54 8.70 -15.77
C THR A 170 -18.08 8.75 -14.35
N LYS A 171 -18.90 7.77 -13.99
CA LYS A 171 -19.51 7.67 -12.67
C LYS A 171 -18.45 7.36 -11.61
N LEU A 172 -18.37 8.20 -10.58
CA LEU A 172 -17.60 7.91 -9.39
C LEU A 172 -18.30 6.84 -8.54
N THR A 173 -17.58 5.77 -8.20
CA THR A 173 -18.07 4.67 -7.38
C THR A 173 -17.48 4.74 -5.98
N SER A 174 -18.31 4.87 -4.97
CA SER A 174 -17.91 4.93 -3.56
C SER A 174 -17.85 3.54 -2.94
N ILE A 175 -16.81 3.28 -2.13
CA ILE A 175 -16.67 2.07 -1.32
C ILE A 175 -16.77 2.43 0.16
N SER A 176 -17.53 1.65 0.95
CA SER A 176 -17.62 1.83 2.40
C SER A 176 -17.83 0.50 3.14
N SER A 177 -17.27 0.39 4.34
CA SER A 177 -17.62 -0.66 5.30
C SER A 177 -18.61 -0.20 6.38
N LYS A 178 -18.92 1.10 6.40
CA LYS A 178 -19.76 1.74 7.43
C LYS A 178 -21.13 2.17 6.91
N ASN A 179 -21.18 2.69 5.69
CA ASN A 179 -22.39 3.17 5.07
C ASN A 179 -22.95 2.13 4.09
N ASN A 180 -24.07 1.52 4.43
CA ASN A 180 -24.74 0.53 3.59
C ASN A 180 -25.44 1.08 2.35
N PHE A 181 -25.49 2.42 2.18
CA PHE A 181 -26.00 3.10 0.99
C PHE A 181 -24.90 3.46 -0.02
N SER A 182 -23.64 3.22 0.30
CA SER A 182 -22.53 3.40 -0.65
C SER A 182 -22.72 2.55 -1.89
N ASP A 183 -22.15 2.96 -3.01
CA ASP A 183 -22.26 2.22 -4.29
C ASP A 183 -21.79 0.77 -4.13
N ILE A 184 -20.69 0.59 -3.40
CA ILE A 184 -20.17 -0.70 -2.97
C ILE A 184 -20.07 -0.69 -1.44
N PHE A 185 -20.92 -1.45 -0.80
CA PHE A 185 -20.85 -1.70 0.63
C PHE A 185 -20.23 -3.06 0.90
N TYR A 186 -19.30 -3.15 1.84
CA TYR A 186 -18.78 -4.44 2.28
C TYR A 186 -18.86 -4.60 3.79
N LYS A 187 -19.04 -5.85 4.23
CA LYS A 187 -19.14 -6.22 5.64
C LYS A 187 -18.31 -7.45 5.94
N ILE A 188 -17.38 -7.32 6.87
CA ILE A 188 -16.65 -8.45 7.42
C ILE A 188 -17.61 -9.24 8.32
N THR A 189 -17.73 -10.53 8.08
CA THR A 189 -18.64 -11.43 8.80
C THR A 189 -17.92 -12.32 9.79
N LYS A 190 -16.65 -12.60 9.52
CA LYS A 190 -15.73 -13.35 10.37
C LYS A 190 -14.33 -12.85 10.16
N ALA A 191 -13.59 -12.61 11.22
CA ALA A 191 -12.16 -12.27 11.15
C ALA A 191 -11.42 -12.88 12.33
N ASN A 192 -10.26 -13.44 12.04
CA ASN A 192 -9.27 -13.83 13.03
C ASN A 192 -7.87 -13.62 12.41
N PHE A 193 -6.83 -13.88 13.16
CA PHE A 193 -5.44 -13.68 12.74
C PHE A 193 -5.03 -14.44 11.45
N LYS A 194 -5.80 -15.45 11.00
CA LYS A 194 -5.46 -16.31 9.85
C LYS A 194 -6.45 -16.23 8.70
N ASN A 195 -7.71 -15.95 8.98
CA ASN A 195 -8.79 -16.04 8.00
C ASN A 195 -9.79 -14.91 8.18
N CYS A 196 -10.27 -14.39 7.06
CA CYS A 196 -11.35 -13.41 7.00
C CYS A 196 -12.44 -13.86 6.02
N GLU A 197 -13.70 -13.76 6.43
CA GLU A 197 -14.86 -13.89 5.56
C GLU A 197 -15.59 -12.55 5.49
N PHE A 198 -15.94 -12.12 4.30
CA PHE A 198 -16.66 -10.87 4.09
C PHE A 198 -17.67 -10.96 2.96
N LYS A 199 -18.56 -9.98 2.89
CA LYS A 199 -19.56 -9.85 1.84
C LYS A 199 -19.45 -8.50 1.20
N ILE A 200 -19.61 -8.46 -0.13
CA ILE A 200 -19.75 -7.22 -0.90
C ILE A 200 -21.19 -7.13 -1.39
N PHE A 201 -21.79 -5.95 -1.26
CA PHE A 201 -23.11 -5.59 -1.75
C PHE A 201 -22.94 -4.50 -2.81
N LEU A 202 -23.43 -4.72 -4.00
CA LEU A 202 -23.33 -3.80 -5.13
C LEU A 202 -24.64 -3.03 -5.29
N ASN A 203 -24.75 -1.89 -4.65
CA ASN A 203 -25.90 -0.99 -4.79
C ASN A 203 -25.86 -0.27 -6.15
N ASN A 204 -24.70 0.27 -6.48
CA ASN A 204 -24.42 0.92 -7.77
C ASN A 204 -23.00 0.56 -8.23
N PRO A 205 -22.79 -0.53 -8.96
CA PRO A 205 -21.47 -0.97 -9.37
C PRO A 205 -20.75 0.06 -10.29
N PRO A 206 -19.43 -0.07 -10.48
CA PRO A 206 -18.67 0.75 -11.43
C PRO A 206 -19.25 0.70 -12.84
N SER A 207 -18.90 1.69 -13.66
CA SER A 207 -19.30 1.73 -15.08
C SER A 207 -18.93 0.45 -15.81
N GLY A 208 -19.83 -0.07 -16.64
CA GLY A 208 -19.68 -1.32 -17.35
C GLY A 208 -19.98 -2.58 -16.54
N GLN A 209 -20.42 -2.43 -15.28
CA GLN A 209 -20.73 -3.53 -14.37
C GLN A 209 -22.21 -3.52 -13.90
N GLU A 210 -23.10 -2.84 -14.65
CA GLU A 210 -24.51 -2.60 -14.28
C GLU A 210 -25.30 -3.88 -14.08
N ILE A 211 -24.93 -4.97 -14.78
CA ILE A 211 -25.55 -6.29 -14.64
C ILE A 211 -25.38 -6.89 -13.23
N HIS A 212 -24.42 -6.39 -12.45
CA HIS A 212 -24.18 -6.81 -11.08
C HIS A 212 -24.92 -5.96 -10.04
N LYS A 213 -25.72 -4.97 -10.46
CA LYS A 213 -26.50 -4.13 -9.54
C LYS A 213 -27.41 -4.97 -8.63
N ASN A 214 -27.40 -4.61 -7.34
CA ASN A 214 -28.14 -5.32 -6.28
C ASN A 214 -27.67 -6.76 -6.01
N LYS A 215 -26.58 -7.21 -6.61
CA LYS A 215 -25.98 -8.51 -6.31
C LYS A 215 -25.15 -8.48 -5.02
N LYS A 216 -24.93 -9.66 -4.50
CA LYS A 216 -24.17 -9.89 -3.27
C LYS A 216 -23.19 -11.02 -3.48
N TYR A 217 -21.95 -10.74 -3.17
CA TYR A 217 -20.85 -11.69 -3.25
C TYR A 217 -20.34 -12.05 -1.86
N LYS A 218 -19.92 -13.30 -1.69
CA LYS A 218 -19.26 -13.80 -0.48
C LYS A 218 -17.82 -14.16 -0.82
N PHE A 219 -16.91 -13.76 0.06
CA PHE A 219 -15.49 -14.01 -0.10
C PHE A 219 -14.88 -14.56 1.17
N LYS A 220 -13.85 -15.39 0.98
CA LYS A 220 -12.96 -15.86 2.03
C LYS A 220 -11.53 -15.57 1.59
N CYS A 221 -10.68 -15.10 2.50
CA CYS A 221 -9.27 -14.85 2.26
C CYS A 221 -8.44 -15.02 3.55
N ALA A 222 -7.12 -15.02 3.40
CA ALA A 222 -6.16 -15.09 4.51
C ALA A 222 -5.53 -13.71 4.83
N LEU A 223 -6.21 -12.60 4.51
CA LEU A 223 -5.69 -11.26 4.75
C LEU A 223 -5.98 -10.79 6.17
N PHE A 224 -4.95 -10.23 6.79
CA PHE A 224 -4.95 -9.63 8.10
C PHE A 224 -4.10 -8.35 8.08
N PRO A 225 -4.39 -7.31 8.87
CA PRO A 225 -5.65 -7.06 9.58
C PRO A 225 -6.78 -6.59 8.66
N GLU A 226 -7.92 -6.25 9.25
CA GLU A 226 -9.18 -5.94 8.55
C GLU A 226 -9.06 -4.85 7.47
N PHE A 227 -8.19 -3.85 7.63
CA PHE A 227 -8.02 -2.79 6.61
C PHE A 227 -7.46 -3.33 5.28
N ASN A 228 -6.81 -4.49 5.27
CA ASN A 228 -6.40 -5.15 4.03
C ASN A 228 -7.57 -5.72 3.24
N ILE A 229 -8.74 -5.91 3.90
CA ILE A 229 -9.98 -6.23 3.19
C ILE A 229 -10.44 -5.01 2.38
N THR A 230 -10.27 -3.79 2.87
CA THR A 230 -10.51 -2.58 2.08
C THR A 230 -9.64 -2.58 0.82
N ASN A 231 -8.35 -2.85 0.95
CA ASN A 231 -7.43 -2.95 -0.19
C ASN A 231 -7.89 -4.02 -1.21
N LEU A 232 -8.33 -5.19 -0.72
CA LEU A 232 -8.86 -6.25 -1.57
C LEU A 232 -10.17 -5.83 -2.27
N VAL A 233 -11.09 -5.15 -1.58
CA VAL A 233 -12.34 -4.65 -2.17
C VAL A 233 -12.05 -3.64 -3.28
N PHE A 234 -11.06 -2.75 -3.08
CA PHE A 234 -10.62 -1.84 -4.14
C PHE A 234 -10.07 -2.59 -5.36
N ALA A 235 -9.24 -3.59 -5.15
CA ALA A 235 -8.68 -4.41 -6.22
C ALA A 235 -9.77 -5.17 -7.00
N ILE A 236 -10.71 -5.83 -6.30
CA ILE A 236 -11.87 -6.51 -6.91
C ILE A 236 -12.72 -5.51 -7.72
N SER A 237 -13.00 -4.33 -7.15
CA SER A 237 -13.81 -3.30 -7.81
C SER A 237 -13.14 -2.75 -9.07
N SER A 238 -11.80 -2.69 -9.07
CA SER A 238 -11.01 -2.24 -10.21
C SER A 238 -11.00 -3.27 -11.35
N VAL A 239 -10.77 -4.54 -11.03
CA VAL A 239 -10.81 -5.65 -12.00
C VAL A 239 -12.24 -5.83 -12.53
N GLY A 240 -13.20 -6.01 -11.64
CA GLY A 240 -14.62 -6.21 -11.94
C GLY A 240 -15.18 -7.44 -11.24
N PHE A 241 -16.47 -7.69 -11.43
CA PHE A 241 -17.21 -8.75 -10.74
C PHE A 241 -17.61 -9.92 -11.64
N ASP A 242 -17.26 -9.90 -12.92
CA ASP A 242 -17.72 -10.87 -13.91
C ASP A 242 -17.25 -12.30 -13.60
N GLU A 243 -16.05 -12.43 -13.02
CA GLU A 243 -15.44 -13.72 -12.67
C GLU A 243 -15.92 -14.29 -11.32
N PHE A 244 -16.79 -13.57 -10.60
CA PHE A 244 -17.24 -14.00 -9.28
C PHE A 244 -18.69 -14.47 -9.27
N SER A 245 -18.98 -15.52 -8.47
CA SER A 245 -20.33 -16.04 -8.27
C SER A 245 -21.03 -15.34 -7.12
N ASP A 246 -22.30 -14.95 -7.31
CA ASP A 246 -23.17 -14.42 -6.26
C ASP A 246 -23.79 -15.52 -5.36
N LYS A 247 -23.68 -16.79 -5.74
CA LYS A 247 -24.26 -17.95 -5.04
C LYS A 247 -23.29 -18.61 -4.06
N TYR A 248 -22.00 -18.59 -4.34
CA TYR A 248 -20.98 -19.33 -3.62
C TYR A 248 -20.01 -18.41 -2.90
N VAL A 249 -19.26 -18.95 -1.95
CA VAL A 249 -18.11 -18.27 -1.35
C VAL A 249 -16.94 -18.37 -2.33
N ASN A 250 -16.46 -17.23 -2.79
CA ASN A 250 -15.26 -17.15 -3.62
C ASN A 250 -14.02 -17.23 -2.71
N ASP A 251 -13.23 -18.28 -2.86
CA ASP A 251 -12.01 -18.48 -2.06
C ASP A 251 -10.85 -17.73 -2.67
N LEU A 252 -10.42 -16.66 -1.99
CA LEU A 252 -9.28 -15.81 -2.32
C LEU A 252 -8.07 -16.07 -1.39
N SER A 253 -7.95 -17.29 -0.84
CA SER A 253 -6.82 -17.64 0.07
C SER A 253 -5.47 -17.68 -0.64
N PHE A 254 -5.43 -17.65 -1.96
CA PHE A 254 -4.20 -17.47 -2.75
C PHE A 254 -3.64 -16.05 -2.67
N ILE A 255 -4.47 -15.05 -2.34
CA ILE A 255 -4.05 -13.65 -2.19
C ILE A 255 -3.18 -13.51 -0.95
N LYS A 256 -2.00 -12.94 -1.15
CA LYS A 256 -1.03 -12.65 -0.08
C LYS A 256 -0.67 -11.18 -0.09
N LEU A 257 -0.41 -10.65 1.09
CA LEU A 257 0.19 -9.31 1.20
C LEU A 257 1.64 -9.34 0.70
N PRO A 258 2.10 -8.24 0.14
CA PRO A 258 3.49 -8.16 -0.26
C PRO A 258 4.43 -8.14 0.97
N LYS A 259 5.67 -8.57 0.75
CA LYS A 259 6.72 -8.59 1.78
C LYS A 259 6.82 -7.24 2.50
N GLY A 260 6.88 -7.28 3.83
CA GLY A 260 6.98 -6.08 4.67
C GLY A 260 5.75 -5.17 4.67
N ARG A 261 4.58 -5.70 4.32
CA ARG A 261 3.28 -5.00 4.41
C ARG A 261 2.33 -5.81 5.28
N THR A 262 2.28 -5.51 6.55
CA THR A 262 1.56 -6.25 7.60
C THR A 262 1.81 -7.77 7.47
N GLU A 263 3.05 -8.09 7.22
CA GLU A 263 3.49 -9.46 6.98
C GLU A 263 3.58 -10.22 8.29
N VAL A 264 2.72 -11.20 8.44
CA VAL A 264 2.78 -12.15 9.56
C VAL A 264 3.88 -13.15 9.29
N ILE A 265 4.86 -13.23 10.17
CA ILE A 265 5.93 -14.22 10.05
C ILE A 265 5.39 -15.59 10.45
N ASN A 266 5.36 -16.50 9.48
CA ASN A 266 4.87 -17.87 9.65
C ASN A 266 6.00 -18.83 10.08
N ASN A 267 5.61 -20.04 10.50
CA ASN A 267 6.52 -21.11 10.89
C ASN A 267 7.31 -20.88 12.19
N ILE A 268 6.91 -19.89 12.97
CA ILE A 268 7.46 -19.64 14.30
C ILE A 268 6.38 -19.75 15.37
N SER A 269 6.77 -20.03 16.61
CA SER A 269 5.84 -20.21 17.73
C SER A 269 5.35 -18.89 18.35
N LYS A 270 5.79 -17.75 17.83
CA LYS A 270 5.52 -16.40 18.33
C LYS A 270 4.77 -15.57 17.29
N ASN A 271 4.08 -14.53 17.72
CA ASN A 271 3.39 -13.62 16.84
C ASN A 271 4.29 -12.43 16.50
N ILE A 272 4.83 -12.41 15.29
CA ILE A 272 5.68 -11.32 14.78
C ILE A 272 5.08 -10.81 13.48
N ILE A 273 5.00 -9.47 13.37
CA ILE A 273 4.54 -8.78 12.17
C ILE A 273 5.59 -7.76 11.77
N ILE A 274 5.96 -7.78 10.49
CA ILE A 274 6.83 -6.77 9.88
C ILE A 274 6.00 -5.87 8.98
N ASP A 275 6.12 -4.53 9.17
CA ASP A 275 5.38 -3.55 8.36
C ASP A 275 6.21 -2.30 8.04
N TYR A 276 5.88 -1.70 6.92
CA TYR A 276 6.51 -0.47 6.42
C TYR A 276 5.91 0.81 7.01
N ALA A 277 5.00 0.76 7.95
CA ALA A 277 4.37 1.93 8.56
C ALA A 277 5.43 2.91 9.09
N HIS A 278 5.39 4.17 8.62
CA HIS A 278 6.39 5.21 8.91
C HIS A 278 5.79 6.62 9.00
N ASN A 279 4.48 6.74 9.05
CA ASN A 279 3.77 8.00 9.30
C ASN A 279 2.69 7.80 10.37
N SER A 280 2.22 8.90 10.98
CA SER A 280 1.30 8.87 12.11
C SER A 280 0.01 8.13 11.79
N HIS A 281 -0.56 8.36 10.60
CA HIS A 281 -1.82 7.71 10.20
C HIS A 281 -1.67 6.20 10.04
N SER A 282 -0.59 5.74 9.38
CA SER A 282 -0.35 4.30 9.23
C SER A 282 -0.09 3.62 10.58
N PHE A 283 0.63 4.27 11.49
CA PHE A 283 0.84 3.77 12.87
C PHE A 283 -0.49 3.59 13.59
N GLU A 284 -1.32 4.63 13.63
CA GLU A 284 -2.60 4.60 14.32
C GLU A 284 -3.51 3.49 13.78
N VAL A 285 -3.71 3.42 12.47
CA VAL A 285 -4.55 2.40 11.84
C VAL A 285 -4.03 1.00 12.12
N LEU A 286 -2.72 0.78 11.99
CA LEU A 286 -2.10 -0.52 12.22
C LEU A 286 -2.24 -0.95 13.68
N LEU A 287 -1.81 -0.12 14.62
CA LEU A 287 -1.80 -0.45 16.04
C LEU A 287 -3.21 -0.68 16.59
N CYS A 288 -4.18 0.21 16.26
CA CYS A 288 -5.57 0.04 16.63
C CYS A 288 -6.21 -1.24 16.05
N SER A 289 -5.78 -1.65 14.86
CA SER A 289 -6.29 -2.87 14.22
C SER A 289 -5.73 -4.13 14.89
N ILE A 290 -4.42 -4.13 15.21
CA ILE A 290 -3.74 -5.30 15.81
C ILE A 290 -4.11 -5.47 17.29
N LYS A 291 -4.29 -4.37 18.03
CA LYS A 291 -4.68 -4.36 19.45
C LYS A 291 -6.00 -5.11 19.75
N LYS A 292 -6.84 -5.30 18.75
CA LYS A 292 -8.07 -6.10 18.89
C LYS A 292 -7.82 -7.60 19.07
N TYR A 293 -6.64 -8.07 18.73
CA TYR A 293 -6.29 -9.50 18.69
C TYR A 293 -5.25 -9.91 19.71
N PHE A 294 -4.55 -8.95 20.33
CA PHE A 294 -3.48 -9.20 21.27
C PHE A 294 -3.59 -8.27 22.47
N ASP A 295 -3.39 -8.82 23.68
CA ASP A 295 -3.45 -8.05 24.93
C ASP A 295 -2.24 -7.11 25.04
N ASN A 296 -1.07 -7.56 24.58
CA ASN A 296 0.18 -6.83 24.67
C ASN A 296 0.83 -6.65 23.29
N LEU A 297 1.04 -5.40 22.90
CA LEU A 297 1.84 -5.06 21.73
C LEU A 297 3.23 -4.59 22.15
N ILE A 298 4.25 -5.19 21.57
CA ILE A 298 5.65 -4.82 21.71
C ILE A 298 6.09 -4.21 20.39
N LEU A 299 6.65 -3.01 20.41
CA LEU A 299 7.02 -2.30 19.20
C LEU A 299 8.53 -2.15 19.09
N VAL A 300 9.06 -2.36 17.90
CA VAL A 300 10.41 -1.95 17.49
C VAL A 300 10.30 -1.02 16.30
N PHE A 301 10.73 0.22 16.44
CA PHE A 301 10.74 1.18 15.34
C PHE A 301 11.75 2.30 15.55
N GLY A 302 12.05 2.99 14.45
CA GLY A 302 12.87 4.18 14.43
C GLY A 302 12.31 5.24 13.49
N PHE A 303 13.06 6.32 13.30
CA PHE A 303 12.67 7.41 12.42
C PHE A 303 13.78 7.68 11.41
N GLY A 304 13.40 7.95 10.17
CA GLY A 304 14.34 8.41 9.16
C GLY A 304 14.92 9.79 9.52
N GLY A 305 16.24 9.92 9.41
CA GLY A 305 16.92 11.20 9.46
C GLY A 305 16.71 12.01 8.18
N ASP A 306 16.96 13.33 8.25
CA ASP A 306 16.80 14.27 7.14
C ASP A 306 15.40 14.23 6.51
N ARG A 307 14.39 14.03 7.35
CA ARG A 307 12.96 13.95 7.02
C ARG A 307 12.15 14.85 7.95
N ASP A 308 10.85 14.92 7.71
CA ASP A 308 9.92 15.66 8.55
C ASP A 308 10.03 15.23 10.03
N LYS A 309 10.52 16.17 10.85
CA LYS A 309 10.74 15.99 12.29
C LYS A 309 9.44 16.11 13.09
N SER A 310 8.45 16.83 12.56
CA SER A 310 7.21 17.15 13.29
C SER A 310 6.39 15.90 13.63
N LYS A 311 6.50 14.84 12.81
CA LYS A 311 5.79 13.58 13.02
C LYS A 311 6.38 12.69 14.13
N ARG A 312 7.66 12.89 14.55
CA ARG A 312 8.39 12.01 15.46
C ARG A 312 7.69 11.88 16.81
N ALA A 313 7.44 13.03 17.47
CA ALA A 313 6.76 13.04 18.77
C ALA A 313 5.32 12.51 18.69
N LYS A 314 4.57 12.86 17.64
CA LYS A 314 3.20 12.37 17.41
C LYS A 314 3.17 10.85 17.23
N MET A 315 4.10 10.29 16.46
CA MET A 315 4.18 8.84 16.24
C MET A 315 4.54 8.10 17.53
N LEU A 316 5.47 8.64 18.32
CA LEU A 316 5.81 8.04 19.60
C LEU A 316 4.62 8.08 20.57
N GLN A 317 3.84 9.17 20.62
CA GLN A 317 2.63 9.24 21.43
C GLN A 317 1.61 8.17 20.99
N ILE A 318 1.37 8.01 19.69
CA ILE A 318 0.48 6.95 19.17
C ILE A 318 0.98 5.57 19.57
N ALA A 319 2.29 5.33 19.56
CA ALA A 319 2.90 4.09 20.01
C ALA A 319 2.65 3.85 21.52
N LEU A 320 2.86 4.85 22.35
CA LEU A 320 2.62 4.80 23.80
C LEU A 320 1.16 4.48 24.15
N ASP A 321 0.22 5.10 23.46
CA ASP A 321 -1.23 4.91 23.68
C ASP A 321 -1.71 3.49 23.30
N ASN A 322 -0.95 2.79 22.46
CA ASN A 322 -1.39 1.54 21.86
C ASN A 322 -0.52 0.32 22.15
N SER A 323 0.59 0.46 22.87
CA SER A 323 1.49 -0.67 23.15
C SER A 323 1.87 -0.75 24.62
N SER A 324 2.32 -1.93 25.03
CA SER A 324 2.79 -2.18 26.41
C SER A 324 4.29 -1.93 26.56
N LYS A 325 5.06 -2.02 25.47
CA LYS A 325 6.51 -1.82 25.50
C LYS A 325 7.04 -1.34 24.16
N ILE A 326 7.98 -0.41 24.17
CA ILE A 326 8.56 0.21 22.99
C ILE A 326 10.07 0.08 23.01
N PHE A 327 10.64 -0.37 21.90
CA PHE A 327 12.06 -0.31 21.60
C PHE A 327 12.28 0.72 20.50
N LEU A 328 12.81 1.90 20.89
CA LEU A 328 13.22 2.91 19.92
C LEU A 328 14.62 2.60 19.43
N THR A 329 14.79 2.55 18.12
CA THR A 329 16.06 2.15 17.50
C THR A 329 16.34 2.99 16.25
N SER A 330 17.49 2.75 15.60
CA SER A 330 17.80 3.40 14.33
C SER A 330 16.94 2.84 13.19
N ASP A 331 16.66 3.73 12.26
CA ASP A 331 16.17 3.45 10.91
C ASP A 331 17.25 3.94 9.92
N ASN A 332 16.93 4.54 8.81
CA ASN A 332 17.85 5.24 7.95
C ASN A 332 18.17 6.62 8.54
N SER A 333 19.15 6.72 9.44
CA SER A 333 19.52 7.98 10.11
C SER A 333 20.18 9.01 9.15
N ARG A 334 20.70 8.56 8.01
CA ARG A 334 21.36 9.37 6.99
C ARG A 334 22.48 10.23 7.58
N SER A 335 22.39 11.56 7.46
CA SER A 335 23.36 12.49 8.05
C SER A 335 23.00 12.94 9.48
N GLU A 336 21.79 12.60 9.96
CA GLU A 336 21.31 13.04 11.28
C GLU A 336 21.75 12.06 12.37
N LYS A 337 22.31 12.58 13.47
CA LYS A 337 22.73 11.77 14.61
C LYS A 337 21.53 11.13 15.30
N PHE A 338 21.66 9.86 15.70
CA PHE A 338 20.63 9.08 16.35
C PHE A 338 20.07 9.78 17.59
N GLU A 339 20.95 10.36 18.44
CA GLU A 339 20.53 11.05 19.67
C GLU A 339 19.61 12.25 19.38
N ASN A 340 19.84 12.96 18.27
CA ASN A 340 18.98 14.07 17.89
C ASN A 340 17.61 13.59 17.45
N ILE A 341 17.54 12.48 16.71
CA ILE A 341 16.29 11.83 16.29
C ILE A 341 15.47 11.42 17.50
N ILE A 342 16.12 10.77 18.48
CA ILE A 342 15.48 10.35 19.73
C ILE A 342 15.02 11.55 20.54
N LYS A 343 15.85 12.58 20.68
CA LYS A 343 15.49 13.82 21.37
C LYS A 343 14.23 14.47 20.79
N ASP A 344 14.10 14.50 19.48
CA ASP A 344 12.90 15.03 18.83
C ASP A 344 11.67 14.14 19.05
N ALA A 345 11.82 12.83 19.04
CA ALA A 345 10.73 11.89 19.33
C ALA A 345 10.23 11.98 20.78
N MET A 346 11.15 12.16 21.72
CA MET A 346 10.85 12.25 23.16
C MET A 346 10.23 13.59 23.59
N LYS A 347 10.15 14.59 22.72
CA LYS A 347 9.53 15.89 23.07
C LYS A 347 8.07 15.70 23.49
N GLY A 348 7.79 15.96 24.78
CA GLY A 348 6.45 15.81 25.36
C GLY A 348 6.04 14.38 25.71
N ASN A 349 6.89 13.39 25.48
CA ASN A 349 6.62 11.96 25.71
C ASN A 349 7.59 11.40 26.74
N ASN A 350 7.36 11.69 28.01
CA ASN A 350 8.28 11.31 29.10
C ASN A 350 7.79 10.10 29.93
N GLU A 351 6.60 9.58 29.69
CA GLU A 351 5.99 8.49 30.42
C GLU A 351 5.76 7.28 29.51
N GLY A 352 6.10 6.09 30.01
CA GLY A 352 5.89 4.82 29.33
C GLY A 352 7.11 3.89 29.37
N ASP A 353 6.91 2.62 29.01
CA ASP A 353 7.97 1.60 28.97
C ASP A 353 8.73 1.70 27.63
N ILE A 354 9.69 2.62 27.59
CA ILE A 354 10.54 2.86 26.41
C ILE A 354 11.96 2.40 26.70
N THR A 355 12.48 1.54 25.85
CA THR A 355 13.90 1.14 25.83
C THR A 355 14.53 1.70 24.56
N ILE A 356 15.65 2.41 24.68
CA ILE A 356 16.37 3.01 23.56
C ILE A 356 17.61 2.17 23.29
N ILE A 357 17.70 1.60 22.08
CA ILE A 357 18.83 0.79 21.62
C ILE A 357 19.12 1.21 20.17
N GLU A 358 20.28 1.81 19.92
CA GLU A 358 20.64 2.31 18.60
C GLU A 358 20.75 1.18 17.57
N ASP A 359 21.43 0.08 17.91
CA ASP A 359 21.53 -1.09 17.05
C ASP A 359 20.17 -1.76 16.87
N ARG A 360 19.65 -1.74 15.66
CA ARG A 360 18.31 -2.26 15.34
C ARG A 360 18.22 -3.78 15.48
N LYS A 361 19.30 -4.50 15.18
CA LYS A 361 19.36 -5.95 15.39
C LYS A 361 19.25 -6.29 16.87
N GLU A 362 20.02 -5.60 17.69
CA GLU A 362 19.97 -5.76 19.14
C GLU A 362 18.60 -5.40 19.71
N ALA A 363 17.97 -4.33 19.22
CA ALA A 363 16.62 -3.93 19.62
C ALA A 363 15.59 -5.02 19.34
N ILE A 364 15.60 -5.63 18.15
CA ILE A 364 14.70 -6.73 17.76
C ILE A 364 14.94 -7.96 18.65
N ILE A 365 16.20 -8.36 18.87
CA ILE A 365 16.56 -9.49 19.73
C ILE A 365 16.06 -9.27 21.17
N ASN A 366 16.22 -8.07 21.72
CA ASN A 366 15.76 -7.75 23.07
C ASN A 366 14.23 -7.71 23.15
N ALA A 367 13.55 -7.12 22.17
CA ALA A 367 12.10 -7.08 22.11
C ALA A 367 11.48 -8.49 22.06
N ASN A 368 12.10 -9.40 21.32
CA ASN A 368 11.65 -10.79 21.19
C ASN A 368 11.62 -11.56 22.54
N LYS A 369 12.44 -11.18 23.52
CA LYS A 369 12.46 -11.81 24.86
C LYS A 369 11.17 -11.55 25.65
N PHE A 370 10.41 -10.52 25.33
CA PHE A 370 9.16 -10.16 26.00
C PHE A 370 7.92 -10.81 25.38
N LEU A 371 8.08 -11.59 24.30
CA LEU A 371 6.96 -12.26 23.64
C LEU A 371 6.45 -13.46 24.44
N ASP A 372 5.15 -13.47 24.68
CA ASP A 372 4.38 -14.59 25.20
C ASP A 372 3.25 -15.01 24.23
N LYS A 373 2.32 -15.82 24.68
CA LYS A 373 1.20 -16.33 23.85
C LYS A 373 0.18 -15.26 23.47
N ASN A 374 0.05 -14.21 24.32
CA ASN A 374 -0.96 -13.16 24.18
C ASN A 374 -0.37 -11.86 23.62
N SER A 375 0.91 -11.85 23.32
CA SER A 375 1.63 -10.69 22.81
C SER A 375 1.96 -10.81 21.33
N CYS A 376 2.17 -9.65 20.69
CA CYS A 376 2.63 -9.53 19.31
C CYS A 376 3.78 -8.54 19.22
N LEU A 377 4.87 -8.93 18.56
CA LEU A 377 5.97 -8.04 18.20
C LEU A 377 5.70 -7.40 16.83
N LEU A 378 5.68 -6.09 16.80
CA LEU A 378 5.57 -5.29 15.60
C LEU A 378 6.90 -4.62 15.30
N ILE A 379 7.53 -5.00 14.19
CA ILE A 379 8.77 -4.40 13.70
C ILE A 379 8.39 -3.47 12.55
N LEU A 380 8.52 -2.15 12.79
CA LEU A 380 7.93 -1.13 11.93
C LEU A 380 8.98 -0.20 11.31
N GLY A 381 8.64 0.39 10.17
CA GLY A 381 9.40 1.41 9.46
C GLY A 381 10.06 0.90 8.19
N LYS A 382 10.86 -0.17 8.26
CA LYS A 382 11.66 -0.68 7.13
C LYS A 382 10.89 -1.65 6.22
N GLY A 383 10.00 -2.46 6.79
CA GLY A 383 9.21 -3.41 6.00
C GLY A 383 10.08 -4.31 5.12
N HIS A 384 10.00 -4.12 3.79
CA HIS A 384 10.73 -4.91 2.78
C HIS A 384 12.16 -4.44 2.49
N GLU A 385 12.60 -3.34 3.09
CA GLU A 385 13.95 -2.79 2.87
C GLU A 385 15.04 -3.76 3.31
N GLN A 386 16.11 -3.82 2.54
CA GLN A 386 17.29 -4.68 2.79
C GLN A 386 18.56 -3.85 3.04
N THR A 387 18.40 -2.57 3.31
CA THR A 387 19.53 -1.66 3.55
C THR A 387 19.23 -0.70 4.68
N GLN A 388 20.28 -0.21 5.33
CA GLN A 388 20.24 0.86 6.31
C GLN A 388 21.27 1.92 5.94
N GLU A 389 20.85 3.17 5.87
CA GLU A 389 21.71 4.31 5.57
C GLU A 389 22.11 5.04 6.86
N ILE A 390 23.41 5.08 7.15
CA ILE A 390 24.01 5.73 8.33
C ILE A 390 25.23 6.52 7.86
N ASP A 391 25.31 7.81 8.20
CA ASP A 391 26.40 8.72 7.83
C ASP A 391 26.70 8.70 6.31
N GLY A 392 25.65 8.68 5.48
CA GLY A 392 25.77 8.64 4.02
C GLY A 392 26.29 7.32 3.46
N LYS A 393 26.48 6.30 4.28
CA LYS A 393 26.88 4.94 3.87
C LYS A 393 25.70 4.00 3.92
N ILE A 394 25.60 3.13 2.93
CA ILE A 394 24.55 2.10 2.84
C ILE A 394 25.12 0.78 3.33
N TYR A 395 24.49 0.21 4.35
CA TYR A 395 24.79 -1.10 4.91
C TYR A 395 23.71 -2.09 4.55
N HIS A 396 24.05 -3.35 4.40
CA HIS A 396 23.06 -4.42 4.30
C HIS A 396 22.39 -4.61 5.66
N PHE A 397 21.06 -4.61 5.68
CA PHE A 397 20.26 -4.85 6.88
C PHE A 397 18.82 -5.22 6.49
N SER A 398 18.28 -6.28 7.10
CA SER A 398 16.91 -6.71 6.88
C SER A 398 16.26 -7.16 8.21
N ASP A 399 15.08 -6.60 8.52
CA ASP A 399 14.29 -7.04 9.68
C ASP A 399 13.94 -8.54 9.60
N HIS A 400 13.70 -9.06 8.39
CA HIS A 400 13.40 -10.47 8.16
C HIS A 400 14.58 -11.38 8.50
N GLU A 401 15.79 -11.01 8.06
CA GLU A 401 17.00 -11.81 8.34
C GLU A 401 17.28 -11.87 9.84
N VAL A 402 17.06 -10.77 10.56
CA VAL A 402 17.20 -10.77 12.03
C VAL A 402 16.19 -11.71 12.69
N VAL A 403 14.94 -11.71 12.22
CA VAL A 403 13.93 -12.63 12.76
C VAL A 403 14.28 -14.08 12.40
N ASP A 404 14.72 -14.35 11.19
CA ASP A 404 15.15 -15.67 10.76
C ASP A 404 16.33 -16.19 11.60
N GLU A 405 17.32 -15.33 11.91
CA GLU A 405 18.45 -15.70 12.79
C GLU A 405 18.02 -16.02 14.23
N ILE A 406 16.94 -15.43 14.73
CA ILE A 406 16.43 -15.70 16.09
C ILE A 406 15.76 -17.08 16.18
N TYR A 407 15.16 -17.57 15.08
CA TYR A 407 14.31 -18.76 15.11
C TYR A 407 14.88 -19.97 14.34
N ASN A 408 16.00 -19.80 13.63
CA ASN A 408 16.80 -20.90 13.03
C ASN A 408 18.04 -21.21 13.84
#